data_162234cc7e46b4b3b0b80776103feed6
#
_entry.id   162234cc7e46b4b3b0b80776103feed6
#
_cell.length_a   1.000
_cell.length_b   1.000
_cell.length_c   1.000
_cell.angle_alpha   90.00
_cell.angle_beta   90.00
_cell.angle_gamma   90.00
#
_symmetry.space_group_name_H-M   'P 1'
#
loop_
_entity.id
_entity.type
_entity.pdbx_description
1 polymer ?
#
loop_
_entity_poly.entity_id
_entity_poly.type
_entity_poly.pdbx_seq_one_letter_code
_entity_poly.pdbx_strand_id
1 'polypeptide(L)'
;MKFTKGYWMNRPGVENADCVQIREIKVQRNRVYLYAVPYAHDTRAMGGPVLELFLSSPKTDIIRIQAFHFMGSAKKDPRFEIELEDLPLNVEEFEGGLAIRSGKTELKITKNPASFTFYYEGKKLTNIGDRFGHAMISTLQTPEGPFM
;
A
#
# COMPACT_ATOMS: atom_id res chain seq x y z
N MET A 1 0.95 23.47 -3.11
CA MET A 1 0.73 22.20 -2.40
C MET A 1 1.40 22.26 -1.04
N LYS A 2 0.88 21.55 -0.03
CA LYS A 2 1.39 21.63 1.35
C LYS A 2 2.81 21.07 1.50
N PHE A 3 3.10 19.95 0.86
CA PHE A 3 4.33 19.19 1.07
C PHE A 3 5.35 19.30 -0.08
N THR A 4 4.93 19.72 -1.25
CA THR A 4 5.78 19.74 -2.44
C THR A 4 6.02 21.16 -2.95
N LYS A 5 7.22 21.35 -3.53
CA LYS A 5 7.63 22.55 -4.26
C LYS A 5 7.87 22.13 -5.71
N GLY A 6 6.89 22.38 -6.58
CA GLY A 6 6.92 21.87 -7.95
C GLY A 6 6.53 20.40 -8.03
N TYR A 7 6.84 19.73 -9.14
CA TYR A 7 6.23 18.45 -9.50
C TYR A 7 6.47 17.32 -8.49
N TRP A 8 7.70 17.08 -8.08
CA TRP A 8 8.05 15.89 -7.31
C TRP A 8 9.04 16.19 -6.18
N MET A 9 9.42 17.44 -6.02
CA MET A 9 10.39 17.83 -5.00
C MET A 9 9.69 18.15 -3.69
N ASN A 10 10.18 17.61 -2.61
CA ASN A 10 9.74 17.98 -1.28
C ASN A 10 10.11 19.43 -0.96
N ARG A 11 9.30 20.08 -0.14
CA ARG A 11 9.68 21.35 0.46
C ARG A 11 10.82 21.13 1.46
N PRO A 12 11.66 22.15 1.73
CA PRO A 12 12.66 22.06 2.78
C PRO A 12 12.05 21.59 4.11
N GLY A 13 12.66 20.64 4.77
CA GLY A 13 12.18 20.05 6.02
C GLY A 13 11.09 18.99 5.87
N VAL A 14 10.70 18.62 4.65
CA VAL A 14 9.80 17.49 4.39
C VAL A 14 10.61 16.32 3.87
N GLU A 15 10.55 15.21 4.59
CA GLU A 15 11.15 13.94 4.21
C GLU A 15 10.05 12.90 3.94
N ASN A 16 10.20 12.09 2.89
CA ASN A 16 9.30 10.99 2.59
C ASN A 16 9.99 9.65 2.77
N ALA A 17 9.21 8.66 3.18
CA ALA A 17 9.61 7.27 3.23
C ALA A 17 8.60 6.43 2.47
N ASP A 18 8.98 5.99 1.28
CA ASP A 18 8.12 5.27 0.35
C ASP A 18 8.07 3.77 0.66
N CYS A 19 7.05 3.09 0.18
CA CYS A 19 6.94 1.64 0.26
C CYS A 19 7.90 0.99 -0.76
N VAL A 20 9.11 0.62 -0.32
CA VAL A 20 10.15 0.04 -1.18
C VAL A 20 10.08 -1.48 -1.21
N GLN A 21 9.85 -2.11 -0.05
CA GLN A 21 9.83 -3.56 0.07
C GLN A 21 8.68 -4.02 0.98
N ILE A 22 8.00 -5.07 0.56
CA ILE A 22 7.04 -5.80 1.38
C ILE A 22 7.77 -6.99 2.01
N ARG A 23 7.88 -7.00 3.34
CA ARG A 23 8.59 -8.03 4.11
C ARG A 23 7.70 -9.15 4.58
N GLU A 24 6.48 -8.83 4.97
CA GLU A 24 5.55 -9.81 5.50
C GLU A 24 4.21 -9.71 4.78
N ILE A 25 3.62 -10.86 4.52
CA ILE A 25 2.28 -11.00 3.96
C ILE A 25 1.50 -11.97 4.86
N LYS A 26 0.31 -11.56 5.29
CA LYS A 26 -0.64 -12.43 6.00
C LYS A 26 -1.95 -12.45 5.25
N VAL A 27 -2.30 -13.62 4.73
CA VAL A 27 -3.56 -13.84 4.02
C VAL A 27 -4.62 -14.32 5.00
N GLN A 28 -5.76 -13.63 5.03
CA GLN A 28 -6.97 -14.01 5.74
C GLN A 28 -8.11 -14.16 4.72
N ARG A 29 -9.25 -14.72 5.13
CA ARG A 29 -10.37 -15.01 4.23
C ARG A 29 -10.82 -13.80 3.40
N ASN A 30 -10.95 -12.64 4.01
CA ASN A 30 -11.49 -11.40 3.43
C ASN A 30 -10.51 -10.23 3.46
N ARG A 31 -9.27 -10.47 3.86
CA ARG A 31 -8.25 -9.44 4.02
C ARG A 31 -6.85 -9.98 3.77
N VAL A 32 -6.02 -9.17 3.13
CA VAL A 32 -4.57 -9.40 3.08
C VAL A 32 -3.89 -8.25 3.82
N TYR A 33 -3.01 -8.61 4.75
CA TYR A 33 -2.14 -7.67 5.45
C TYR A 33 -0.75 -7.72 4.83
N LEU A 34 -0.17 -6.55 4.61
CA LEU A 34 1.21 -6.38 4.15
C LEU A 34 1.96 -5.49 5.13
N TYR A 35 3.14 -5.93 5.52
CA TYR A 35 4.10 -5.13 6.27
C TYR A 35 5.17 -4.63 5.30
N ALA A 36 5.25 -3.33 5.11
CA ALA A 36 6.13 -2.71 4.15
C ALA A 36 7.12 -1.75 4.81
N VAL A 37 8.31 -1.65 4.22
CA VAL A 37 9.42 -0.84 4.72
C VAL A 37 10.00 0.00 3.61
N PRO A 38 10.61 1.17 3.94
CA PRO A 38 11.19 2.08 2.96
C PRO A 38 12.63 1.71 2.55
N TYR A 39 13.09 0.50 2.84
CA TYR A 39 14.46 0.07 2.53
C TYR A 39 14.47 -1.24 1.73
N ALA A 40 15.36 -1.30 0.74
CA ALA A 40 15.57 -2.50 -0.05
C ALA A 40 16.48 -3.56 0.64
N HIS A 41 17.29 -3.18 1.62
CA HIS A 41 18.30 -4.02 2.26
C HIS A 41 18.15 -4.10 3.78
N ASP A 42 18.50 -5.25 4.32
CA ASP A 42 18.22 -5.71 5.68
C ASP A 42 19.03 -5.07 6.81
N THR A 43 20.03 -4.27 6.47
CA THR A 43 21.00 -3.77 7.42
C THR A 43 20.51 -2.64 8.35
N ARG A 44 19.30 -2.14 8.16
CA ARG A 44 18.71 -1.05 8.96
C ARG A 44 17.35 -1.43 9.57
N ALA A 45 17.25 -2.63 10.10
CA ALA A 45 16.00 -3.17 10.64
C ALA A 45 15.41 -2.41 11.84
N MET A 46 16.13 -1.44 12.41
CA MET A 46 15.79 -0.85 13.70
C MET A 46 15.49 0.66 13.68
N GLY A 47 15.28 1.26 12.55
CA GLY A 47 15.01 2.70 12.55
C GLY A 47 14.40 3.21 11.26
N GLY A 48 13.12 3.41 11.27
CA GLY A 48 12.40 4.03 10.17
C GLY A 48 10.90 3.76 10.22
N PRO A 49 10.11 4.51 9.48
CA PRO A 49 8.68 4.31 9.44
C PRO A 49 8.34 2.96 8.82
N VAL A 50 7.29 2.38 9.33
CA VAL A 50 6.68 1.14 8.84
C VAL A 50 5.35 1.49 8.23
N LEU A 51 5.01 0.86 7.12
CA LEU A 51 3.72 0.96 6.46
C LEU A 51 2.98 -0.36 6.62
N GLU A 52 1.81 -0.29 7.24
CA GLU A 52 0.87 -1.39 7.32
C GLU A 52 -0.21 -1.20 6.26
N LEU A 53 -0.29 -2.14 5.32
CA LEU A 53 -1.28 -2.09 4.25
C LEU A 53 -2.31 -3.19 4.45
N PHE A 54 -3.58 -2.83 4.35
CA PHE A 54 -4.70 -3.76 4.39
C PHE A 54 -5.42 -3.74 3.06
N LEU A 55 -5.53 -4.91 2.45
CA LEU A 55 -6.26 -5.09 1.21
C LEU A 55 -7.53 -5.87 1.46
N SER A 56 -8.61 -5.41 0.87
CA SER A 56 -9.95 -6.02 1.03
C SER A 56 -10.78 -5.80 -0.24
N SER A 57 -11.87 -6.55 -0.36
CA SER A 57 -12.87 -6.35 -1.40
C SER A 57 -14.17 -5.85 -0.76
N PRO A 58 -14.42 -4.55 -0.74
CA PRO A 58 -15.65 -4.00 -0.18
C PRO A 58 -16.89 -4.29 -1.04
N LYS A 59 -16.71 -4.50 -2.33
CA LYS A 59 -17.74 -4.91 -3.30
C LYS A 59 -17.09 -5.69 -4.43
N THR A 60 -17.87 -6.44 -5.19
CA THR A 60 -17.41 -7.12 -6.41
C THR A 60 -16.75 -6.13 -7.36
N ASP A 61 -15.66 -6.53 -7.97
CA ASP A 61 -14.82 -5.75 -8.87
C ASP A 61 -14.06 -4.58 -8.20
N ILE A 62 -14.12 -4.44 -6.88
CA ILE A 62 -13.38 -3.39 -6.15
C ILE A 62 -12.36 -4.03 -5.23
N ILE A 63 -11.10 -3.60 -5.35
CA ILE A 63 -10.03 -3.90 -4.42
C ILE A 63 -9.61 -2.61 -3.75
N ARG A 64 -9.73 -2.57 -2.42
CA ARG A 64 -9.36 -1.44 -1.58
C ARG A 64 -8.00 -1.65 -0.96
N ILE A 65 -7.14 -0.65 -1.03
CA ILE A 65 -5.87 -0.58 -0.31
C ILE A 65 -6.01 0.50 0.76
N GLN A 66 -5.80 0.13 2.01
CA GLN A 66 -5.71 1.06 3.14
C GLN A 66 -4.28 1.03 3.67
N ALA A 67 -3.66 2.19 3.78
CA ALA A 67 -2.31 2.33 4.32
C ALA A 67 -2.35 3.01 5.69
N PHE A 68 -1.55 2.50 6.62
CA PHE A 68 -1.38 3.06 7.95
C PHE A 68 0.11 3.11 8.29
N HIS A 69 0.55 4.21 8.86
CA HIS A 69 1.89 4.29 9.43
C HIS A 69 1.96 3.58 10.79
N PHE A 70 0.94 3.80 11.60
CA PHE A 70 0.80 3.19 12.91
C PHE A 70 -0.67 3.02 13.23
N MET A 71 -1.08 1.77 13.41
CA MET A 71 -2.46 1.43 13.67
C MET A 71 -2.85 1.53 15.14
N GLY A 72 -2.26 2.28 15.97
CA GLY A 72 -2.58 2.47 17.39
C GLY A 72 -4.02 2.12 17.79
N SER A 73 -4.43 2.37 18.99
CA SER A 73 -5.74 1.99 19.53
C SER A 73 -6.94 2.79 18.97
N ALA A 74 -6.68 3.91 18.30
CA ALA A 74 -7.74 4.76 17.76
C ALA A 74 -8.08 4.36 16.32
N LYS A 75 -9.21 3.69 16.13
CA LYS A 75 -9.80 3.52 14.80
C LYS A 75 -10.26 4.89 14.31
N LYS A 76 -9.67 5.35 13.20
CA LYS A 76 -10.19 6.50 12.44
C LYS A 76 -11.11 5.94 11.36
N ASP A 77 -12.37 5.80 11.66
CA ASP A 77 -13.36 5.42 10.66
C ASP A 77 -13.56 6.56 9.65
N PRO A 78 -13.95 6.22 8.42
CA PRO A 78 -14.33 7.25 7.46
C PRO A 78 -15.48 8.10 8.02
N ARG A 79 -15.48 9.39 7.70
CA ARG A 79 -16.49 10.34 8.19
C ARG A 79 -17.87 10.19 7.52
N PHE A 80 -18.03 9.22 6.67
CA PHE A 80 -19.26 8.90 5.97
C PHE A 80 -19.47 7.39 5.96
N GLU A 81 -20.71 6.96 5.96
CA GLU A 81 -21.06 5.55 5.90
C GLU A 81 -20.74 4.97 4.52
N ILE A 82 -20.07 3.84 4.52
CA ILE A 82 -19.80 3.05 3.32
C ILE A 82 -20.42 1.67 3.56
N GLU A 83 -21.34 1.28 2.70
CA GLU A 83 -21.86 -0.10 2.69
C GLU A 83 -20.74 -1.03 2.21
N LEU A 84 -20.26 -1.87 3.10
CA LEU A 84 -19.22 -2.85 2.83
C LEU A 84 -19.82 -4.24 2.85
N GLU A 85 -19.58 -5.02 1.80
CA GLU A 85 -20.01 -6.43 1.72
C GLU A 85 -18.97 -7.37 2.35
N ASP A 86 -17.73 -6.91 2.55
CA ASP A 86 -16.61 -7.67 3.11
C ASP A 86 -16.42 -9.05 2.44
N LEU A 87 -16.29 -9.02 1.13
CA LEU A 87 -16.23 -10.22 0.28
C LEU A 87 -14.92 -11.00 0.50
N PRO A 88 -14.95 -12.34 0.38
CA PRO A 88 -13.75 -13.14 0.42
C PRO A 88 -12.84 -12.80 -0.76
N LEU A 89 -11.53 -12.75 -0.49
CA LEU A 89 -10.52 -12.53 -1.51
C LEU A 89 -10.05 -13.88 -2.09
N ASN A 90 -9.94 -13.93 -3.42
CA ASN A 90 -9.22 -15.01 -4.07
C ASN A 90 -7.75 -14.57 -4.19
N VAL A 91 -6.86 -15.27 -3.49
CA VAL A 91 -5.44 -14.95 -3.41
C VAL A 91 -4.64 -16.09 -4.00
N GLU A 92 -3.75 -15.77 -4.92
CA GLU A 92 -2.83 -16.70 -5.57
C GLU A 92 -1.39 -16.19 -5.35
N GLU A 93 -0.54 -16.99 -4.73
CA GLU A 93 0.87 -16.67 -4.53
C GLU A 93 1.68 -17.07 -5.76
N PHE A 94 2.67 -16.24 -6.11
CA PHE A 94 3.67 -16.54 -7.13
C PHE A 94 5.07 -16.16 -6.63
N GLU A 95 6.10 -16.58 -7.35
CA GLU A 95 7.47 -16.24 -6.98
C GLU A 95 7.66 -14.70 -6.94
N GLY A 96 8.01 -14.20 -5.76
CA GLY A 96 8.24 -12.77 -5.54
C GLY A 96 6.98 -11.92 -5.28
N GLY A 97 5.77 -12.52 -5.17
CA GLY A 97 4.57 -11.74 -4.93
C GLY A 97 3.28 -12.52 -4.74
N LEU A 98 2.17 -11.83 -4.93
CA LEU A 98 0.83 -12.41 -4.92
C LEU A 98 -0.11 -11.67 -5.86
N ALA A 99 -1.14 -12.37 -6.32
CA ALA A 99 -2.28 -11.80 -7.03
C ALA A 99 -3.55 -11.92 -6.16
N ILE A 100 -4.33 -10.86 -6.13
CA ILE A 100 -5.62 -10.80 -5.42
C ILE A 100 -6.69 -10.53 -6.46
N ARG A 101 -7.79 -11.30 -6.44
CA ARG A 101 -8.91 -11.11 -7.36
C ARG A 101 -10.20 -10.84 -6.62
N SER A 102 -10.97 -9.91 -7.16
CA SER A 102 -12.36 -9.62 -6.81
C SER A 102 -13.14 -9.46 -8.12
N GLY A 103 -14.03 -10.40 -8.42
CA GLY A 103 -14.75 -10.43 -9.69
C GLY A 103 -13.80 -10.40 -10.89
N LYS A 104 -13.90 -9.35 -11.73
CA LYS A 104 -13.10 -9.13 -12.93
C LYS A 104 -11.81 -8.33 -12.67
N THR A 105 -11.70 -7.75 -11.48
CA THR A 105 -10.52 -6.97 -11.07
C THR A 105 -9.47 -7.87 -10.45
N GLU A 106 -8.22 -7.72 -10.89
CA GLU A 106 -7.04 -8.36 -10.33
C GLU A 106 -6.02 -7.32 -9.91
N LEU A 107 -5.43 -7.51 -8.74
CA LEU A 107 -4.29 -6.76 -8.25
C LEU A 107 -3.09 -7.68 -8.10
N LYS A 108 -2.05 -7.46 -8.89
CA LYS A 108 -0.75 -8.13 -8.74
C LYS A 108 0.19 -7.26 -7.92
N ILE A 109 0.81 -7.89 -6.93
CA ILE A 109 1.72 -7.24 -5.98
C ILE A 109 3.05 -7.93 -6.03
N THR A 110 4.13 -7.19 -6.30
CA THR A 110 5.51 -7.66 -6.12
C THR A 110 6.07 -7.19 -4.79
N LYS A 111 6.96 -7.99 -4.18
CA LYS A 111 7.52 -7.72 -2.85
C LYS A 111 8.71 -6.78 -2.88
N ASN A 112 9.61 -6.96 -3.86
CA ASN A 112 10.86 -6.22 -3.96
C ASN A 112 11.29 -6.07 -5.43
N PRO A 113 11.28 -4.87 -6.00
CA PRO A 113 10.67 -3.66 -5.43
C PRO A 113 9.16 -3.81 -5.25
N ALA A 114 8.61 -3.10 -4.25
CA ALA A 114 7.18 -3.11 -4.00
C ALA A 114 6.43 -2.42 -5.17
N SER A 115 5.47 -3.12 -5.75
CA SER A 115 4.66 -2.62 -6.85
C SER A 115 3.25 -3.20 -6.80
N PHE A 116 2.28 -2.41 -7.21
CA PHE A 116 0.86 -2.76 -7.23
C PHE A 116 0.30 -2.51 -8.62
N THR A 117 0.00 -3.56 -9.36
CA THR A 117 -0.52 -3.46 -10.73
C THR A 117 -1.96 -3.93 -10.80
N PHE A 118 -2.85 -3.05 -11.21
CA PHE A 118 -4.27 -3.34 -11.39
C PHE A 118 -4.58 -3.77 -12.81
N TYR A 119 -5.41 -4.81 -12.91
CA TYR A 119 -5.95 -5.35 -14.15
C TYR A 119 -7.47 -5.42 -14.05
N TYR A 120 -8.15 -5.28 -15.18
CA TYR A 120 -9.57 -5.55 -15.34
C TYR A 120 -9.76 -6.42 -16.59
N GLU A 121 -10.42 -7.56 -16.45
CA GLU A 121 -10.59 -8.56 -17.52
C GLU A 121 -9.26 -8.91 -18.23
N GLY A 122 -8.17 -9.02 -17.43
CA GLY A 122 -6.83 -9.33 -17.94
C GLY A 122 -6.08 -8.15 -18.57
N LYS A 123 -6.71 -7.00 -18.76
CA LYS A 123 -6.07 -5.79 -19.29
C LYS A 123 -5.48 -4.94 -18.18
N LYS A 124 -4.19 -4.59 -18.28
CA LYS A 124 -3.54 -3.67 -17.35
C LYS A 124 -4.22 -2.30 -17.39
N LEU A 125 -4.64 -1.81 -16.22
CA LEU A 125 -5.25 -0.49 -16.06
C LEU A 125 -4.23 0.54 -15.57
N THR A 126 -3.59 0.26 -14.45
CA THR A 126 -2.68 1.20 -13.79
C THR A 126 -1.68 0.45 -12.92
N ASN A 127 -0.65 1.16 -12.49
CA ASN A 127 0.36 0.65 -11.58
C ASN A 127 0.79 1.72 -10.59
N ILE A 128 1.10 1.28 -9.36
CA ILE A 128 1.75 2.08 -8.34
C ILE A 128 3.13 1.46 -8.11
N GLY A 129 4.21 2.04 -8.66
CA GLY A 129 5.57 1.58 -8.42
C GLY A 129 6.44 1.26 -9.64
N ASP A 130 5.89 1.04 -10.83
CA ASP A 130 6.66 0.65 -12.03
C ASP A 130 7.80 1.63 -12.39
N ARG A 131 7.60 2.91 -12.15
CA ARG A 131 8.44 3.96 -12.70
C ARG A 131 9.63 4.34 -11.81
N PHE A 132 9.54 4.09 -10.52
CA PHE A 132 10.49 4.60 -9.53
C PHE A 132 11.16 3.49 -8.70
N GLY A 133 10.86 2.21 -9.01
CA GLY A 133 11.39 1.08 -8.25
C GLY A 133 10.83 0.95 -6.83
N HIS A 134 9.74 1.65 -6.54
CA HIS A 134 9.03 1.57 -5.25
C HIS A 134 7.58 2.03 -5.42
N ALA A 135 6.69 1.55 -4.58
CA ALA A 135 5.31 2.02 -4.58
C ALA A 135 5.22 3.41 -3.94
N MET A 136 4.51 4.33 -4.61
CA MET A 136 4.30 5.70 -4.13
C MET A 136 3.22 5.75 -3.03
N ILE A 137 3.41 4.95 -1.99
CA ILE A 137 2.65 4.97 -0.74
C ILE A 137 3.68 5.33 0.33
N SER A 138 3.53 6.50 0.94
CA SER A 138 4.61 7.10 1.74
C SER A 138 4.09 7.63 3.07
N THR A 139 4.98 7.64 4.06
CA THR A 139 4.85 8.53 5.21
C THR A 139 5.66 9.79 4.98
N LEU A 140 5.19 10.90 5.50
CA LEU A 140 5.87 12.19 5.43
C LEU A 140 6.25 12.64 6.83
N GLN A 141 7.52 12.95 7.04
CA GLN A 141 8.00 13.68 8.22
C GLN A 141 8.11 15.15 7.86
N THR A 142 7.49 16.01 8.64
CA THR A 142 7.50 17.45 8.42
C THR A 142 7.86 18.20 9.71
N PRO A 143 8.19 19.50 9.66
CA PRO A 143 8.38 20.29 10.85
C PRO A 143 7.15 20.37 11.78
N GLU A 144 5.96 20.10 11.23
CA GLU A 144 4.67 20.08 11.98
C GLU A 144 4.36 18.69 12.57
N GLY A 145 5.14 17.66 12.22
CA GLY A 145 4.94 16.27 12.64
C GLY A 145 4.80 15.30 11.47
N PRO A 146 4.53 14.03 11.76
CA PRO A 146 4.35 13.00 10.75
C PRO A 146 2.97 13.09 10.08
N PHE A 147 2.93 12.79 8.78
CA PHE A 147 1.71 12.65 7.97
C PHE A 147 1.77 11.38 7.13
N MET A 148 0.58 10.87 6.79
CA MET A 148 0.38 9.80 5.84
C MET A 148 -0.65 10.22 4.78
#